data_e6360aace98ffa7a42d6ac94149dd968
#
_entry.id   e6360aace98ffa7a42d6ac94149dd968
#
_cell.length_a   1.000
_cell.length_b   1.000
_cell.length_c   1.000
_cell.angle_alpha   90.00
_cell.angle_beta   90.00
_cell.angle_gamma   90.00
#
_symmetry.space_group_name_H-M   'P 1'
#
loop_
_entity.id
_entity.type
_entity.pdbx_description
1 polymer ?
#
loop_
_entity_poly.entity_id
_entity_poly.type
_entity_poly.pdbx_seq_one_letter_code
_entity_poly.pdbx_strand_id
1 'polypeptide(L)'
;MSTVLDVKIPRMQREGFALKEIAFSVEAGYLTALLGMNGAGKTTLLSAISGLLPLPEGAEVSIGGYSLTENEKEAKEYMGFVFDDSPFDEGMSPLLTGQMYGPYYRNWDMEKYLTYLERFEIPKKRTIRKLSKGMKMKFQLAFALSHGAKFLIMDEPAASLDPVFRDEFMEVLSEILEEEECGILLSSQLVSELEAKADYTMMLHQGEQMFYDSTENILDKFFLVRGRYELFPYMKSRILGERLSEFSAEGLIRNDGDPVRLDLECVRPTMEDLMYYIKQGVVKKGMV
;
A
#
# COMPACT_ATOMS: atom_id res chain seq x y z
N MET A 1 -1.34 19.41 -6.23
CA MET A 1 -1.63 17.97 -6.02
C MET A 1 -2.95 17.91 -5.28
N SER A 2 -3.85 17.00 -5.63
CA SER A 2 -5.15 16.89 -4.96
C SER A 2 -5.15 15.62 -4.10
N THR A 3 -5.43 15.79 -2.80
CA THR A 3 -5.59 14.67 -1.87
C THR A 3 -6.87 13.92 -2.20
N VAL A 4 -6.76 12.62 -2.45
CA VAL A 4 -7.90 11.73 -2.76
C VAL A 4 -8.35 10.92 -1.55
N LEU A 5 -7.46 10.69 -0.58
CA LEU A 5 -7.77 10.11 0.72
C LEU A 5 -7.06 10.91 1.81
N ASP A 6 -7.77 11.24 2.88
CA ASP A 6 -7.18 11.74 4.13
C ASP A 6 -7.69 10.89 5.29
N VAL A 7 -6.79 10.46 6.17
CA VAL A 7 -7.08 9.53 7.28
C VAL A 7 -6.49 10.05 8.57
N LYS A 8 -7.35 10.14 9.59
CA LYS A 8 -6.95 10.39 10.97
C LYS A 8 -7.78 9.53 11.90
N ILE A 9 -7.15 8.52 12.48
CA ILE A 9 -7.78 7.59 13.43
C ILE A 9 -6.97 7.61 14.73
N PRO A 10 -7.41 8.32 15.77
CA PRO A 10 -6.68 8.41 17.04
C PRO A 10 -6.53 7.04 17.70
N ARG A 11 -7.65 6.30 17.78
CA ARG A 11 -7.65 4.94 18.31
C ARG A 11 -8.87 4.17 17.82
N MET A 12 -8.65 2.94 17.34
CA MET A 12 -9.72 2.00 16.98
C MET A 12 -9.50 0.67 17.69
N GLN A 13 -10.35 0.37 18.67
CA GLN A 13 -10.25 -0.86 19.46
C GLN A 13 -10.95 -2.02 18.76
N ARG A 14 -10.30 -3.17 18.71
CA ARG A 14 -10.84 -4.46 18.30
C ARG A 14 -10.53 -5.51 19.36
N GLU A 15 -11.12 -6.69 19.27
CA GLU A 15 -10.84 -7.78 20.18
C GLU A 15 -9.37 -8.19 20.10
N GLY A 16 -8.63 -8.02 21.23
CA GLY A 16 -7.20 -8.34 21.31
C GLY A 16 -6.24 -7.43 20.54
N PHE A 17 -6.74 -6.34 19.87
CA PHE A 17 -5.94 -5.49 19.00
C PHE A 17 -6.46 -4.04 18.98
N ALA A 18 -5.59 -3.08 18.70
CA ALA A 18 -6.00 -1.69 18.46
C ALA A 18 -5.12 -1.02 17.41
N LEU A 19 -5.75 -0.28 16.49
CA LEU A 19 -5.05 0.75 15.71
C LEU A 19 -4.89 2.00 16.58
N LYS A 20 -3.72 2.64 16.50
CA LYS A 20 -3.40 3.81 17.33
C LYS A 20 -2.66 4.86 16.50
N GLU A 21 -3.10 6.10 16.63
CA GLU A 21 -2.44 7.29 16.07
C GLU A 21 -2.10 7.12 14.58
N ILE A 22 -3.10 6.75 13.79
CA ILE A 22 -2.98 6.64 12.34
C ILE A 22 -3.29 7.99 11.73
N ALA A 23 -2.37 8.54 10.95
CA ALA A 23 -2.56 9.79 10.21
C ALA A 23 -1.72 9.77 8.91
N PHE A 24 -2.39 9.76 7.76
CA PHE A 24 -1.73 9.80 6.45
C PHE A 24 -2.73 10.23 5.38
N SER A 25 -2.22 10.58 4.21
CA SER A 25 -3.01 10.94 3.03
C SER A 25 -2.56 10.14 1.81
N VAL A 26 -3.40 10.10 0.77
CA VAL A 26 -3.04 9.60 -0.56
C VAL A 26 -3.34 10.71 -1.56
N GLU A 27 -2.37 11.02 -2.38
CA GLU A 27 -2.47 12.06 -3.41
C GLU A 27 -2.81 11.43 -4.77
N ALA A 28 -3.53 12.16 -5.61
CA ALA A 28 -3.77 11.76 -7.00
C ALA A 28 -2.45 11.69 -7.77
N GLY A 29 -2.33 10.66 -8.62
CA GLY A 29 -1.13 10.40 -9.42
C GLY A 29 -0.05 9.63 -8.66
N TYR A 30 -0.27 9.22 -7.40
CA TYR A 30 0.73 8.55 -6.60
C TYR A 30 0.27 7.20 -6.06
N LEU A 31 1.24 6.28 -5.95
CA LEU A 31 1.09 5.00 -5.26
C LEU A 31 1.63 5.10 -3.84
N THR A 32 0.75 4.88 -2.87
CA THR A 32 1.11 4.74 -1.45
C THR A 32 1.14 3.27 -1.06
N ALA A 33 2.30 2.79 -0.63
CA ALA A 33 2.45 1.44 -0.08
C ALA A 33 2.03 1.40 1.39
N LEU A 34 1.12 0.50 1.74
CA LEU A 34 0.81 0.16 3.12
C LEU A 34 1.58 -1.10 3.51
N LEU A 35 2.72 -0.92 4.17
CA LEU A 35 3.60 -1.99 4.58
C LEU A 35 3.37 -2.39 6.05
N GLY A 36 3.65 -3.63 6.36
CA GLY A 36 3.56 -4.17 7.71
C GLY A 36 3.50 -5.69 7.73
N MET A 37 3.96 -6.27 8.80
CA MET A 37 3.94 -7.73 8.98
C MET A 37 2.50 -8.25 9.12
N ASN A 38 2.34 -9.58 9.02
CA ASN A 38 1.07 -10.24 9.32
C ASN A 38 0.60 -9.89 10.72
N GLY A 39 -0.70 -9.53 10.83
CA GLY A 39 -1.27 -9.07 12.10
C GLY A 39 -0.92 -7.63 12.49
N ALA A 40 -0.20 -6.87 11.66
CA ALA A 40 0.08 -5.46 11.95
C ALA A 40 -1.17 -4.57 11.94
N GLY A 41 -2.27 -5.01 11.30
CA GLY A 41 -3.54 -4.29 11.23
C GLY A 41 -3.88 -3.70 9.87
N LYS A 42 -3.15 -4.05 8.80
CA LYS A 42 -3.38 -3.54 7.44
C LYS A 42 -4.83 -3.73 6.99
N THR A 43 -5.33 -4.97 6.99
CA THR A 43 -6.71 -5.29 6.59
C THR A 43 -7.75 -4.59 7.49
N THR A 44 -7.47 -4.42 8.79
CA THR A 44 -8.34 -3.68 9.70
C THR A 44 -8.40 -2.20 9.31
N LEU A 45 -7.26 -1.60 9.00
CA LEU A 45 -7.18 -0.21 8.54
C LEU A 45 -7.90 -0.03 7.20
N LEU A 46 -7.63 -0.89 6.22
CA LEU A 46 -8.31 -0.84 4.92
C LEU A 46 -9.83 -1.04 5.06
N SER A 47 -10.27 -1.94 5.94
CA SER A 47 -11.69 -2.15 6.22
C SER A 47 -12.35 -0.93 6.89
N ALA A 48 -11.63 -0.20 7.73
CA ALA A 48 -12.11 1.04 8.33
C ALA A 48 -12.23 2.17 7.28
N ILE A 49 -11.19 2.34 6.44
CA ILE A 49 -11.17 3.34 5.37
C ILE A 49 -12.26 3.06 4.33
N SER A 50 -12.55 1.79 4.04
CA SER A 50 -13.58 1.40 3.09
C SER A 50 -15.02 1.48 3.63
N GLY A 51 -15.19 1.80 4.92
CA GLY A 51 -16.50 1.82 5.56
C GLY A 51 -17.12 0.42 5.77
N LEU A 52 -16.30 -0.64 5.72
CA LEU A 52 -16.71 -2.00 6.11
C LEU A 52 -16.71 -2.19 7.63
N LEU A 53 -15.92 -1.37 8.33
CA LEU A 53 -15.92 -1.29 9.79
C LEU A 53 -16.33 0.12 10.22
N PRO A 54 -17.13 0.25 11.29
CA PRO A 54 -17.52 1.57 11.80
C PRO A 54 -16.30 2.31 12.32
N LEU A 55 -16.20 3.59 11.98
CA LEU A 55 -15.15 4.47 12.48
C LEU A 55 -15.39 4.79 13.97
N PRO A 56 -14.34 4.84 14.78
CA PRO A 56 -14.45 5.24 16.18
C PRO A 56 -14.72 6.74 16.32
N GLU A 57 -15.18 7.15 17.50
CA GLU A 57 -15.35 8.57 17.83
C GLU A 57 -14.03 9.34 17.68
N GLY A 58 -14.09 10.51 17.06
CA GLY A 58 -12.93 11.34 16.77
C GLY A 58 -12.08 10.90 15.59
N ALA A 59 -12.47 9.85 14.85
CA ALA A 59 -11.84 9.52 13.60
C ALA A 59 -12.37 10.39 12.46
N GLU A 60 -11.46 10.84 11.62
CA GLU A 60 -11.73 11.63 10.42
C GLU A 60 -11.19 10.85 9.21
N VAL A 61 -12.07 10.47 8.29
CA VAL A 61 -11.70 9.84 7.02
C VAL A 61 -12.48 10.54 5.92
N SER A 62 -11.78 11.08 4.93
CA SER A 62 -12.40 11.70 3.76
C SER A 62 -11.84 11.11 2.47
N ILE A 63 -12.70 10.94 1.47
CA ILE A 63 -12.39 10.37 0.17
C ILE A 63 -12.96 11.30 -0.90
N GLY A 64 -12.10 11.78 -1.80
CA GLY A 64 -12.48 12.78 -2.80
C GLY A 64 -13.05 14.06 -2.20
N GLY A 65 -12.64 14.40 -0.95
CA GLY A 65 -13.16 15.54 -0.19
C GLY A 65 -14.47 15.28 0.56
N TYR A 66 -15.05 14.08 0.49
CA TYR A 66 -16.28 13.71 1.19
C TYR A 66 -15.97 12.92 2.47
N SER A 67 -16.55 13.34 3.60
CA SER A 67 -16.44 12.63 4.87
C SER A 67 -17.11 11.26 4.78
N LEU A 68 -16.39 10.21 5.17
CA LEU A 68 -16.92 8.84 5.18
C LEU A 68 -18.05 8.66 6.21
N THR A 69 -18.13 9.50 7.24
CA THR A 69 -19.20 9.44 8.26
C THR A 69 -20.41 10.29 7.92
N GLU A 70 -20.22 11.43 7.26
CA GLU A 70 -21.31 12.37 6.97
C GLU A 70 -21.85 12.22 5.55
N ASN A 71 -20.99 11.87 4.60
CA ASN A 71 -21.29 11.77 3.18
C ASN A 71 -20.84 10.40 2.63
N GLU A 72 -21.20 9.31 3.34
CA GLU A 72 -20.71 7.94 3.05
C GLU A 72 -20.96 7.54 1.60
N LYS A 73 -22.13 7.86 1.06
CA LYS A 73 -22.49 7.49 -0.32
C LYS A 73 -21.58 8.18 -1.34
N GLU A 74 -21.40 9.49 -1.19
CA GLU A 74 -20.54 10.28 -2.06
C GLU A 74 -19.07 9.84 -1.95
N ALA A 75 -18.57 9.60 -0.72
CA ALA A 75 -17.24 9.09 -0.49
C ALA A 75 -17.02 7.73 -1.19
N LYS A 76 -17.98 6.81 -1.06
CA LYS A 76 -17.93 5.48 -1.69
C LYS A 76 -18.02 5.51 -3.22
N GLU A 77 -18.67 6.51 -3.81
CA GLU A 77 -18.67 6.68 -5.27
C GLU A 77 -17.29 6.97 -5.86
N TYR A 78 -16.39 7.60 -5.09
CA TYR A 78 -15.01 7.89 -5.51
C TYR A 78 -14.04 6.74 -5.23
N MET A 79 -14.50 5.64 -4.64
CA MET A 79 -13.67 4.53 -4.20
C MET A 79 -13.77 3.33 -5.13
N GLY A 80 -12.63 2.80 -5.54
CA GLY A 80 -12.53 1.54 -6.25
C GLY A 80 -11.78 0.49 -5.41
N PHE A 81 -12.12 -0.77 -5.62
CA PHE A 81 -11.54 -1.89 -4.87
C PHE A 81 -10.94 -2.91 -5.81
N VAL A 82 -9.77 -3.42 -5.45
CA VAL A 82 -9.15 -4.59 -6.08
C VAL A 82 -8.66 -5.53 -4.98
N PHE A 83 -9.32 -6.68 -4.86
CA PHE A 83 -9.02 -7.70 -3.86
C PHE A 83 -8.60 -9.01 -4.53
N ASP A 84 -7.85 -9.84 -3.81
CA ASP A 84 -7.48 -11.19 -4.28
C ASP A 84 -8.74 -12.03 -4.57
N ASP A 85 -9.73 -11.99 -3.67
CA ASP A 85 -11.06 -12.56 -3.89
C ASP A 85 -12.00 -11.53 -4.49
N SER A 86 -12.53 -11.80 -5.67
CA SER A 86 -13.45 -10.91 -6.35
C SER A 86 -14.75 -10.70 -5.55
N PRO A 87 -15.19 -9.45 -5.30
CA PRO A 87 -16.47 -9.19 -4.63
C PRO A 87 -17.68 -9.48 -5.52
N PHE A 88 -17.48 -9.75 -6.80
CA PHE A 88 -18.54 -10.01 -7.76
C PHE A 88 -18.94 -11.50 -7.80
N ASP A 89 -20.20 -11.77 -8.15
CA ASP A 89 -20.67 -13.14 -8.38
C ASP A 89 -19.83 -13.80 -9.49
N GLU A 90 -19.09 -14.83 -9.12
CA GLU A 90 -18.24 -15.57 -10.04
C GLU A 90 -18.99 -16.35 -11.14
N GLY A 91 -20.29 -16.55 -10.99
CA GLY A 91 -21.17 -17.12 -12.01
C GLY A 91 -21.49 -16.15 -13.16
N MET A 92 -21.32 -14.86 -12.93
CA MET A 92 -21.53 -13.83 -13.95
C MET A 92 -20.34 -13.72 -14.90
N SER A 93 -20.55 -13.06 -16.03
CA SER A 93 -19.50 -12.61 -16.93
C SER A 93 -19.16 -11.13 -16.68
N PRO A 94 -17.93 -10.65 -17.02
CA PRO A 94 -17.61 -9.24 -16.94
C PRO A 94 -18.64 -8.32 -17.58
N LEU A 95 -19.13 -8.66 -18.78
CA LEU A 95 -20.16 -7.89 -19.45
C LEU A 95 -21.45 -7.79 -18.63
N LEU A 96 -21.92 -8.91 -18.10
CA LEU A 96 -23.15 -8.94 -17.28
C LEU A 96 -22.96 -8.18 -15.98
N THR A 97 -21.78 -8.28 -15.34
CA THR A 97 -21.44 -7.53 -14.14
C THR A 97 -21.52 -6.03 -14.37
N GLY A 98 -20.90 -5.53 -15.45
CA GLY A 98 -21.00 -4.11 -15.81
C GLY A 98 -22.41 -3.63 -16.07
N GLN A 99 -23.22 -4.45 -16.75
CA GLN A 99 -24.64 -4.13 -17.01
C GLN A 99 -25.51 -4.11 -15.73
N MET A 100 -25.23 -4.99 -14.77
CA MET A 100 -26.05 -5.11 -13.55
C MET A 100 -25.61 -4.16 -12.45
N TYR A 101 -24.29 -4.03 -12.20
CA TYR A 101 -23.79 -3.24 -11.08
C TYR A 101 -23.39 -1.81 -11.48
N GLY A 102 -22.96 -1.59 -12.72
CA GLY A 102 -22.57 -0.26 -13.20
C GLY A 102 -23.62 0.82 -12.95
N PRO A 103 -24.92 0.60 -13.27
CA PRO A 103 -25.96 1.62 -13.08
C PRO A 103 -26.19 2.08 -11.62
N TYR A 104 -25.61 1.41 -10.62
CA TYR A 104 -25.66 1.88 -9.23
C TYR A 104 -24.70 3.05 -8.96
N TYR A 105 -23.72 3.27 -9.86
CA TYR A 105 -22.75 4.38 -9.76
C TYR A 105 -23.19 5.53 -10.66
N ARG A 106 -23.16 6.75 -10.13
CA ARG A 106 -23.60 7.97 -10.84
C ARG A 106 -22.81 8.24 -12.11
N ASN A 107 -21.48 8.01 -12.04
CA ASN A 107 -20.54 8.31 -13.10
C ASN A 107 -20.17 7.07 -13.93
N TRP A 108 -21.01 6.02 -13.90
CA TRP A 108 -20.75 4.82 -14.68
C TRP A 108 -20.68 5.10 -16.18
N ASP A 109 -19.58 4.68 -16.80
CA ASP A 109 -19.36 4.74 -18.25
C ASP A 109 -19.16 3.33 -18.83
N MET A 110 -20.20 2.85 -19.51
CA MET A 110 -20.18 1.51 -20.11
C MET A 110 -19.24 1.42 -21.31
N GLU A 111 -19.02 2.50 -22.06
CA GLU A 111 -18.08 2.54 -23.18
C GLU A 111 -16.63 2.45 -22.66
N LYS A 112 -16.30 3.25 -21.65
CA LYS A 112 -15.02 3.20 -20.94
C LYS A 112 -14.77 1.79 -20.37
N TYR A 113 -15.78 1.18 -19.78
CA TYR A 113 -15.70 -0.19 -19.25
C TYR A 113 -15.36 -1.22 -20.34
N LEU A 114 -16.05 -1.19 -21.46
CA LEU A 114 -15.81 -2.09 -22.57
C LEU A 114 -14.41 -1.89 -23.18
N THR A 115 -13.93 -0.66 -23.21
CA THR A 115 -12.57 -0.30 -23.65
C THR A 115 -11.51 -0.88 -22.72
N TYR A 116 -11.68 -0.76 -21.39
CA TYR A 116 -10.76 -1.39 -20.42
C TYR A 116 -10.79 -2.92 -20.47
N LEU A 117 -11.97 -3.54 -20.62
CA LEU A 117 -12.03 -4.99 -20.81
C LEU A 117 -11.24 -5.46 -22.05
N GLU A 118 -11.25 -4.66 -23.11
CA GLU A 118 -10.49 -4.95 -24.32
C GLU A 118 -8.99 -4.71 -24.13
N ARG A 119 -8.59 -3.54 -23.58
CA ARG A 119 -7.20 -3.20 -23.26
C ARG A 119 -6.54 -4.25 -22.37
N PHE A 120 -7.26 -4.76 -21.38
CA PHE A 120 -6.77 -5.77 -20.43
C PHE A 120 -6.98 -7.21 -20.90
N GLU A 121 -7.43 -7.41 -22.14
CA GLU A 121 -7.69 -8.71 -22.74
C GLU A 121 -8.66 -9.60 -21.94
N ILE A 122 -9.67 -8.98 -21.30
CA ILE A 122 -10.65 -9.70 -20.48
C ILE A 122 -11.78 -10.26 -21.37
N PRO A 123 -12.02 -11.58 -21.36
CA PRO A 123 -13.10 -12.20 -22.14
C PRO A 123 -14.48 -11.74 -21.63
N LYS A 124 -15.13 -10.84 -22.35
CA LYS A 124 -16.38 -10.14 -21.95
C LYS A 124 -17.53 -11.10 -21.57
N LYS A 125 -17.59 -12.31 -22.17
CA LYS A 125 -18.71 -13.28 -22.00
C LYS A 125 -18.33 -14.54 -21.22
N ARG A 126 -17.05 -14.72 -20.84
CA ARG A 126 -16.61 -15.85 -20.02
C ARG A 126 -16.98 -15.57 -18.57
N THR A 127 -17.42 -16.57 -17.81
CA THR A 127 -17.72 -16.40 -16.38
C THR A 127 -16.46 -16.01 -15.59
N ILE A 128 -16.60 -15.15 -14.58
CA ILE A 128 -15.52 -14.65 -13.72
C ILE A 128 -14.76 -15.82 -13.08
N ARG A 129 -15.45 -16.91 -12.67
CA ARG A 129 -14.83 -18.11 -12.15
C ARG A 129 -13.77 -18.74 -13.08
N LYS A 130 -13.91 -18.54 -14.39
CA LYS A 130 -12.97 -19.09 -15.40
C LYS A 130 -11.86 -18.12 -15.82
N LEU A 131 -11.81 -16.94 -15.22
CA LEU A 131 -10.70 -16.00 -15.40
C LEU A 131 -9.52 -16.41 -14.54
N SER A 132 -8.30 -16.15 -15.02
CA SER A 132 -7.11 -16.26 -14.17
C SER A 132 -7.18 -15.20 -13.05
N LYS A 133 -6.37 -15.35 -12.01
CA LYS A 133 -6.31 -14.37 -10.91
C LYS A 133 -5.95 -12.97 -11.43
N GLY A 134 -4.91 -12.85 -12.26
CA GLY A 134 -4.53 -11.57 -12.86
C GLY A 134 -5.66 -10.96 -13.70
N MET A 135 -6.38 -11.77 -14.48
CA MET A 135 -7.56 -11.28 -15.21
C MET A 135 -8.68 -10.83 -14.30
N LYS A 136 -8.89 -11.48 -13.14
CA LYS A 136 -9.89 -11.03 -12.15
C LYS A 136 -9.52 -9.67 -11.55
N MET A 137 -8.24 -9.43 -11.27
CA MET A 137 -7.75 -8.14 -10.77
C MET A 137 -7.90 -7.04 -11.81
N LYS A 138 -7.44 -7.27 -13.03
CA LYS A 138 -7.60 -6.33 -14.15
C LYS A 138 -9.08 -6.05 -14.44
N PHE A 139 -9.97 -7.05 -14.29
CA PHE A 139 -11.42 -6.87 -14.39
C PHE A 139 -11.98 -5.95 -13.29
N GLN A 140 -11.58 -6.15 -12.03
CA GLN A 140 -11.99 -5.28 -10.93
C GLN A 140 -11.51 -3.84 -11.16
N LEU A 141 -10.29 -3.68 -11.64
CA LEU A 141 -9.71 -2.40 -12.00
C LEU A 141 -10.49 -1.71 -13.12
N ALA A 142 -10.81 -2.45 -14.20
CA ALA A 142 -11.65 -1.94 -15.29
C ALA A 142 -13.01 -1.44 -14.78
N PHE A 143 -13.63 -2.17 -13.85
CA PHE A 143 -14.88 -1.76 -13.23
C PHE A 143 -14.73 -0.48 -12.41
N ALA A 144 -13.71 -0.42 -11.54
CA ALA A 144 -13.45 0.72 -10.68
C ALA A 144 -13.18 2.01 -11.48
N LEU A 145 -12.34 1.95 -12.50
CA LEU A 145 -12.03 3.10 -13.34
C LEU A 145 -13.23 3.59 -14.17
N SER A 146 -14.13 2.68 -14.51
CA SER A 146 -15.31 3.00 -15.35
C SER A 146 -16.45 3.64 -14.59
N HIS A 147 -16.45 3.61 -13.26
CA HIS A 147 -17.38 4.40 -12.47
C HIS A 147 -16.77 5.72 -11.95
N GLY A 148 -15.54 6.03 -12.37
CA GLY A 148 -14.87 7.29 -12.03
C GLY A 148 -14.23 7.29 -10.65
N ALA A 149 -13.77 6.12 -10.16
CA ALA A 149 -13.01 6.05 -8.92
C ALA A 149 -11.78 6.97 -8.97
N LYS A 150 -11.59 7.76 -7.93
CA LYS A 150 -10.43 8.65 -7.75
C LYS A 150 -9.46 8.10 -6.70
N PHE A 151 -9.89 7.10 -5.95
CA PHE A 151 -9.09 6.42 -4.96
C PHE A 151 -9.27 4.91 -5.09
N LEU A 152 -8.17 4.18 -5.27
CA LEU A 152 -8.15 2.73 -5.39
C LEU A 152 -7.54 2.10 -4.13
N ILE A 153 -8.28 1.20 -3.51
CA ILE A 153 -7.82 0.37 -2.39
C ILE A 153 -7.50 -1.02 -2.91
N MET A 154 -6.31 -1.52 -2.57
CA MET A 154 -5.85 -2.84 -2.94
C MET A 154 -5.29 -3.57 -1.73
N ASP A 155 -5.92 -4.69 -1.32
CA ASP A 155 -5.41 -5.50 -0.20
C ASP A 155 -4.71 -6.75 -0.74
N GLU A 156 -3.40 -6.74 -0.68
CA GLU A 156 -2.48 -7.80 -1.14
C GLU A 156 -2.80 -8.36 -2.55
N PRO A 157 -3.08 -7.50 -3.55
CA PRO A 157 -3.62 -7.96 -4.84
C PRO A 157 -2.66 -8.90 -5.57
N ALA A 158 -1.36 -8.71 -5.42
CA ALA A 158 -0.33 -9.45 -6.15
C ALA A 158 0.25 -10.63 -5.36
N ALA A 159 -0.18 -10.88 -4.10
CA ALA A 159 0.42 -11.89 -3.23
C ALA A 159 0.37 -13.32 -3.79
N SER A 160 -0.64 -13.61 -4.61
CA SER A 160 -0.87 -14.94 -5.20
C SER A 160 -0.56 -15.02 -6.70
N LEU A 161 -0.01 -13.95 -7.28
CA LEU A 161 0.46 -13.94 -8.67
C LEU A 161 1.89 -14.48 -8.77
N ASP A 162 2.22 -15.10 -9.90
CA ASP A 162 3.62 -15.36 -10.21
C ASP A 162 4.37 -14.05 -10.55
N PRO A 163 5.71 -14.05 -10.46
CA PRO A 163 6.50 -12.83 -10.62
C PRO A 163 6.23 -12.06 -11.93
N VAL A 164 6.07 -12.76 -13.04
CA VAL A 164 5.88 -12.12 -14.36
C VAL A 164 4.54 -11.39 -14.43
N PHE A 165 3.45 -12.04 -14.00
CA PHE A 165 2.13 -11.40 -13.95
C PHE A 165 2.06 -10.27 -12.93
N ARG A 166 2.88 -10.33 -11.88
CA ARG A 166 2.97 -9.28 -10.87
C ARG A 166 3.61 -8.02 -11.43
N ASP A 167 4.74 -8.18 -12.13
CA ASP A 167 5.41 -7.07 -12.80
C ASP A 167 4.48 -6.42 -13.83
N GLU A 168 3.79 -7.22 -14.66
CA GLU A 168 2.79 -6.73 -15.61
C GLU A 168 1.64 -5.96 -14.93
N PHE A 169 1.17 -6.44 -13.77
CA PHE A 169 0.13 -5.74 -13.01
C PHE A 169 0.62 -4.40 -12.47
N MET A 170 1.85 -4.34 -11.96
CA MET A 170 2.46 -3.10 -11.48
C MET A 170 2.71 -2.09 -12.61
N GLU A 171 3.03 -2.55 -13.83
CA GLU A 171 3.10 -1.68 -15.01
C GLU A 171 1.74 -1.08 -15.35
N VAL A 172 0.68 -1.90 -15.34
CA VAL A 172 -0.70 -1.41 -15.54
C VAL A 172 -1.08 -0.36 -14.50
N LEU A 173 -0.69 -0.54 -13.22
CA LEU A 173 -0.96 0.48 -12.19
C LEU A 173 -0.20 1.78 -12.46
N SER A 174 1.05 1.70 -12.92
CA SER A 174 1.84 2.90 -13.28
C SER A 174 1.19 3.67 -14.43
N GLU A 175 0.76 2.97 -15.49
CA GLU A 175 0.04 3.59 -16.61
C GLU A 175 -1.26 4.28 -16.15
N ILE A 176 -2.02 3.65 -15.25
CA ILE A 176 -3.26 4.23 -14.71
C ILE A 176 -2.97 5.49 -13.88
N LEU A 177 -1.91 5.51 -13.09
CA LEU A 177 -1.51 6.70 -12.32
C LEU A 177 -1.14 7.88 -13.23
N GLU A 178 -0.57 7.61 -14.41
CA GLU A 178 -0.25 8.63 -15.41
C GLU A 178 -1.48 9.13 -16.19
N GLU A 179 -2.43 8.24 -16.48
CA GLU A 179 -3.58 8.54 -17.35
C GLU A 179 -4.81 9.04 -16.59
N GLU A 180 -5.03 8.53 -15.38
CA GLU A 180 -6.21 8.80 -14.56
C GLU A 180 -5.84 9.66 -13.35
N GLU A 181 -6.66 10.64 -13.03
CA GLU A 181 -6.49 11.45 -11.80
C GLU A 181 -6.89 10.66 -10.55
N CYS A 182 -6.27 9.51 -10.31
CA CYS A 182 -6.54 8.67 -9.15
C CYS A 182 -5.29 8.48 -8.29
N GLY A 183 -5.48 8.16 -7.01
CA GLY A 183 -4.41 7.71 -6.11
C GLY A 183 -4.63 6.27 -5.68
N ILE A 184 -3.57 5.55 -5.40
CA ILE A 184 -3.61 4.14 -5.06
C ILE A 184 -3.05 3.93 -3.64
N LEU A 185 -3.81 3.22 -2.79
CA LEU A 185 -3.32 2.65 -1.53
C LEU A 185 -3.23 1.13 -1.69
N LEU A 186 -2.02 0.59 -1.73
CA LEU A 186 -1.76 -0.82 -1.96
C LEU A 186 -1.10 -1.45 -0.73
N SER A 187 -1.75 -2.42 -0.10
CA SER A 187 -1.11 -3.21 0.95
C SER A 187 -0.32 -4.37 0.35
N SER A 188 0.87 -4.61 0.88
CA SER A 188 1.65 -5.80 0.54
C SER A 188 2.56 -6.27 1.67
N GLN A 189 2.88 -7.55 1.63
CA GLN A 189 3.96 -8.16 2.40
C GLN A 189 5.26 -8.26 1.57
N LEU A 190 5.17 -8.11 0.26
CA LEU A 190 6.29 -8.18 -0.68
C LEU A 190 6.92 -6.78 -0.82
N VAL A 191 7.77 -6.45 0.12
CA VAL A 191 8.30 -5.10 0.32
C VAL A 191 9.19 -4.64 -0.82
N SER A 192 10.09 -5.52 -1.29
CA SER A 192 11.07 -5.20 -2.34
C SER A 192 10.43 -4.76 -3.67
N GLU A 193 9.27 -5.30 -4.00
CA GLU A 193 8.56 -4.95 -5.22
C GLU A 193 7.89 -3.57 -5.14
N LEU A 194 7.32 -3.25 -3.97
CA LEU A 194 6.70 -1.96 -3.75
C LEU A 194 7.72 -0.84 -3.54
N GLU A 195 8.87 -1.13 -2.94
CA GLU A 195 9.93 -0.13 -2.73
C GLU A 195 10.34 0.58 -4.03
N ALA A 196 10.42 -0.18 -5.13
CA ALA A 196 10.81 0.35 -6.43
C ALA A 196 9.70 1.15 -7.15
N LYS A 197 8.44 1.02 -6.72
CA LYS A 197 7.27 1.56 -7.43
C LYS A 197 6.46 2.54 -6.59
N ALA A 198 6.54 2.47 -5.26
CA ALA A 198 5.76 3.32 -4.37
C ALA A 198 6.41 4.69 -4.16
N ASP A 199 5.65 5.73 -4.41
CA ASP A 199 6.06 7.12 -4.15
C ASP A 199 6.09 7.41 -2.65
N TYR A 200 5.08 6.92 -1.91
CA TYR A 200 4.95 7.08 -0.47
C TYR A 200 4.86 5.71 0.20
N THR A 201 5.37 5.64 1.41
CA THR A 201 5.27 4.44 2.24
C THR A 201 4.74 4.76 3.62
N MET A 202 3.67 4.05 3.99
CA MET A 202 3.11 4.00 5.33
C MET A 202 3.45 2.66 5.96
N MET A 203 4.17 2.67 7.06
CA MET A 203 4.55 1.46 7.81
C MET A 203 3.69 1.28 9.03
N LEU A 204 3.03 0.14 9.13
CA LEU A 204 2.21 -0.27 10.26
C LEU A 204 2.88 -1.40 11.04
N HIS A 205 3.04 -1.23 12.35
CA HIS A 205 3.58 -2.26 13.24
C HIS A 205 2.75 -2.36 14.52
N GLN A 206 2.21 -3.55 14.82
CA GLN A 206 1.38 -3.82 16.00
C GLN A 206 0.25 -2.79 16.24
N GLY A 207 -0.39 -2.35 15.16
CA GLY A 207 -1.47 -1.37 15.20
C GLY A 207 -1.03 0.08 15.28
N GLU A 208 0.25 0.38 15.29
CA GLU A 208 0.79 1.74 15.36
C GLU A 208 1.43 2.13 14.03
N GLN A 209 1.20 3.36 13.61
CA GLN A 209 1.91 3.95 12.48
C GLN A 209 3.33 4.28 12.91
N MET A 210 4.30 3.62 12.29
CA MET A 210 5.72 3.86 12.55
C MET A 210 6.20 5.11 11.83
N PHE A 211 5.83 5.24 10.56
CA PHE A 211 6.10 6.40 9.72
C PHE A 211 5.13 6.46 8.53
N TYR A 212 5.05 7.65 7.94
CA TYR A 212 4.48 7.93 6.62
C TYR A 212 5.25 9.09 6.01
N ASP A 213 5.90 8.85 4.87
CA ASP A 213 6.68 9.85 4.13
C ASP A 213 6.90 9.32 2.70
N SER A 214 7.53 10.11 1.82
CA SER A 214 7.99 9.56 0.55
C SER A 214 8.98 8.41 0.79
N THR A 215 8.88 7.38 -0.05
CA THR A 215 9.72 6.18 0.07
C THR A 215 11.21 6.55 0.07
N GLU A 216 11.59 7.50 -0.78
CA GLU A 216 12.94 8.02 -0.88
C GLU A 216 13.41 8.69 0.42
N ASN A 217 12.60 9.62 0.97
CA ASN A 217 12.92 10.31 2.23
C ASN A 217 13.11 9.35 3.40
N ILE A 218 12.29 8.29 3.47
CA ILE A 218 12.41 7.28 4.53
C ILE A 218 13.76 6.58 4.47
N LEU A 219 14.14 6.10 3.28
CA LEU A 219 15.37 5.35 3.08
C LEU A 219 16.61 6.23 3.28
N ASP A 220 16.55 7.49 2.89
CA ASP A 220 17.65 8.44 3.00
C ASP A 220 17.96 8.87 4.45
N LYS A 221 17.05 8.59 5.40
CA LYS A 221 17.30 8.86 6.83
C LYS A 221 18.25 7.87 7.50
N PHE A 222 18.62 6.79 6.80
CA PHE A 222 19.44 5.72 7.39
C PHE A 222 20.53 5.24 6.43
N PHE A 223 21.57 4.63 7.01
CA PHE A 223 22.56 3.85 6.29
C PHE A 223 22.74 2.48 6.95
N LEU A 224 23.03 1.48 6.13
CA LEU A 224 23.61 0.21 6.58
C LEU A 224 25.11 0.29 6.45
N VAL A 225 25.82 0.03 7.55
CA VAL A 225 27.26 -0.12 7.57
C VAL A 225 27.61 -1.59 7.67
N ARG A 226 28.48 -2.05 6.79
CA ARG A 226 28.92 -3.45 6.70
C ARG A 226 30.43 -3.52 6.82
N GLY A 227 30.93 -4.54 7.53
CA GLY A 227 32.36 -4.73 7.67
C GLY A 227 32.75 -5.88 8.58
N ARG A 228 34.04 -5.92 8.92
CA ARG A 228 34.54 -6.92 9.86
C ARG A 228 34.02 -6.64 11.27
N TYR A 229 33.71 -7.70 11.99
CA TYR A 229 33.17 -7.63 13.36
C TYR A 229 34.04 -6.73 14.29
N GLU A 230 35.37 -6.81 14.16
CA GLU A 230 36.33 -6.08 15.02
C GLU A 230 36.20 -4.54 14.89
N LEU A 231 35.60 -4.04 13.81
CA LEU A 231 35.43 -2.60 13.56
C LEU A 231 34.17 -2.04 14.25
N PHE A 232 33.19 -2.87 14.56
CA PHE A 232 31.90 -2.45 15.08
C PHE A 232 31.96 -1.85 16.50
N PRO A 233 32.81 -2.30 17.42
CA PRO A 233 32.95 -1.64 18.73
C PRO A 233 33.27 -0.14 18.63
N TYR A 234 33.97 0.30 17.59
CA TYR A 234 34.31 1.72 17.37
C TYR A 234 33.13 2.56 16.83
N MET A 235 32.07 1.90 16.34
CA MET A 235 30.86 2.54 15.82
C MET A 235 29.67 2.39 16.78
N LYS A 236 29.84 1.73 17.93
CA LYS A 236 28.74 1.32 18.81
C LYS A 236 27.84 2.47 19.27
N SER A 237 28.36 3.68 19.41
CA SER A 237 27.59 4.86 19.80
C SER A 237 26.64 5.36 18.68
N ARG A 238 26.92 5.01 17.43
CA ARG A 238 26.11 5.40 16.26
C ARG A 238 25.18 4.28 15.78
N ILE A 239 25.51 3.01 16.11
CA ILE A 239 24.72 1.86 15.68
C ILE A 239 23.43 1.81 16.46
N LEU A 240 22.30 1.90 15.75
CA LEU A 240 20.95 1.74 16.31
C LEU A 240 20.65 0.27 16.59
N GLY A 241 21.05 -0.62 15.67
CA GLY A 241 20.93 -2.06 15.81
C GLY A 241 21.89 -2.78 14.90
N GLU A 242 22.22 -4.02 15.23
CA GLU A 242 23.23 -4.81 14.53
C GLU A 242 22.74 -6.23 14.19
N ARG A 243 23.25 -6.76 13.09
CA ARG A 243 23.20 -8.17 12.71
C ARG A 243 24.63 -8.70 12.73
N LEU A 244 24.89 -9.67 13.56
CA LEU A 244 26.24 -10.23 13.72
C LEU A 244 26.31 -11.62 13.07
N SER A 245 27.38 -11.89 12.35
CA SER A 245 27.76 -13.21 11.87
C SER A 245 29.18 -13.55 12.36
N GLU A 246 29.66 -14.75 12.07
CA GLU A 246 30.97 -15.22 12.54
C GLU A 246 32.15 -14.35 12.07
N PHE A 247 32.03 -13.77 10.85
CA PHE A 247 33.13 -13.02 10.23
C PHE A 247 32.78 -11.59 9.83
N SER A 248 31.51 -11.22 9.91
CA SER A 248 31.04 -9.90 9.47
C SER A 248 29.94 -9.38 10.39
N ALA A 249 29.81 -8.08 10.41
CA ALA A 249 28.72 -7.40 11.09
C ALA A 249 28.07 -6.39 10.13
N GLU A 250 26.78 -6.21 10.32
CA GLU A 250 25.98 -5.18 9.67
C GLU A 250 25.26 -4.37 10.74
N GLY A 251 25.25 -3.06 10.61
CA GLY A 251 24.59 -2.17 11.57
C GLY A 251 23.78 -1.08 10.87
N LEU A 252 22.58 -0.80 11.40
CA LEU A 252 21.80 0.35 10.98
C LEU A 252 22.26 1.58 11.75
N ILE A 253 22.52 2.68 11.05
CA ILE A 253 22.81 3.99 11.61
C ILE A 253 21.89 5.06 11.03
N ARG A 254 21.76 6.20 11.71
CA ARG A 254 21.12 7.39 11.11
C ARG A 254 22.05 8.06 10.10
N ASN A 255 21.46 8.59 9.06
CA ASN A 255 22.13 9.51 8.14
C ASN A 255 22.07 10.93 8.77
N ASP A 256 23.07 11.23 9.61
CA ASP A 256 23.22 12.52 10.30
C ASP A 256 24.23 13.45 9.58
N GLY A 257 24.71 13.02 8.40
CA GLY A 257 25.71 13.74 7.62
C GLY A 257 27.14 13.53 8.09
N ASP A 258 27.35 12.85 9.20
CA ASP A 258 28.69 12.54 9.68
C ASP A 258 29.35 11.43 8.86
N PRO A 259 30.64 11.54 8.50
CA PRO A 259 31.31 10.54 7.70
C PRO A 259 31.38 9.18 8.42
N VAL A 260 31.10 8.13 7.68
CA VAL A 260 31.35 6.75 8.13
C VAL A 260 32.84 6.44 7.94
N ARG A 261 33.39 5.57 8.80
CA ARG A 261 34.79 5.12 8.65
C ARG A 261 35.04 4.55 7.25
N LEU A 262 36.18 4.89 6.66
CA LEU A 262 36.54 4.48 5.30
C LEU A 262 36.74 2.96 5.13
N ASP A 263 36.94 2.23 6.21
CA ASP A 263 37.14 0.77 6.26
C ASP A 263 35.80 -0.02 6.41
N LEU A 264 34.65 0.69 6.42
CA LEU A 264 33.31 0.11 6.41
C LEU A 264 32.59 0.46 5.11
N GLU A 265 31.92 -0.52 4.54
CA GLU A 265 30.99 -0.29 3.44
C GLU A 265 29.74 0.40 3.99
N CYS A 266 29.30 1.48 3.34
CA CYS A 266 28.11 2.23 3.70
C CYS A 266 27.14 2.19 2.53
N VAL A 267 25.97 1.57 2.72
CA VAL A 267 24.95 1.40 1.69
C VAL A 267 23.62 1.96 2.17
N ARG A 268 22.78 2.37 1.22
CA ARG A 268 21.37 2.71 1.49
C ARG A 268 20.63 1.46 1.94
N PRO A 269 19.84 1.49 3.03
CA PRO A 269 19.03 0.35 3.43
C PRO A 269 17.87 0.13 2.45
N THR A 270 17.34 -1.07 2.45
CA THR A 270 16.05 -1.39 1.84
C THR A 270 14.92 -1.23 2.87
N MET A 271 13.67 -1.17 2.40
CA MET A 271 12.51 -1.23 3.29
C MET A 271 12.46 -2.55 4.08
N GLU A 272 12.94 -3.65 3.51
CA GLU A 272 13.05 -4.94 4.22
C GLU A 272 14.02 -4.83 5.41
N ASP A 273 15.14 -4.14 5.22
CA ASP A 273 16.08 -3.88 6.30
C ASP A 273 15.44 -3.06 7.42
N LEU A 274 14.74 -1.97 7.07
CA LEU A 274 14.02 -1.15 8.06
C LEU A 274 12.96 -1.97 8.80
N MET A 275 12.18 -2.80 8.10
CA MET A 275 11.20 -3.70 8.73
C MET A 275 11.86 -4.68 9.71
N TYR A 276 13.02 -5.23 9.36
CA TYR A 276 13.77 -6.07 10.29
C TYR A 276 14.11 -5.33 11.58
N TYR A 277 14.66 -4.11 11.47
CA TYR A 277 15.06 -3.33 12.64
C TYR A 277 13.86 -2.77 13.45
N ILE A 278 12.72 -2.52 12.80
CA ILE A 278 11.45 -2.23 13.49
C ILE A 278 11.01 -3.43 14.35
N LYS A 279 11.04 -4.64 13.75
CA LYS A 279 10.68 -5.87 14.46
C LYS A 279 11.56 -6.13 15.69
N GLN A 280 12.84 -5.77 15.63
CA GLN A 280 13.76 -5.87 16.75
C GLN A 280 13.57 -4.74 17.79
N GLY A 281 12.64 -3.81 17.59
CA GLY A 281 12.42 -2.66 18.45
C GLY A 281 13.54 -1.60 18.39
N VAL A 282 14.37 -1.66 17.37
CA VAL A 282 15.50 -0.75 17.13
C VAL A 282 15.03 0.55 16.51
N VAL A 283 14.30 0.46 15.39
CA VAL A 283 13.65 1.62 14.79
C VAL A 283 12.30 1.82 15.48
N LYS A 284 12.11 3.00 16.05
CA LYS A 284 10.92 3.36 16.82
C LYS A 284 10.15 4.47 16.12
N LYS A 285 8.87 4.60 16.49
CA LYS A 285 8.03 5.71 16.06
C LYS A 285 8.72 7.06 16.30
N GLY A 286 8.67 7.94 15.29
CA GLY A 286 9.31 9.28 15.35
C GLY A 286 10.82 9.28 15.05
N MET A 287 11.40 8.15 14.65
CA MET A 287 12.79 8.11 14.17
C MET A 287 12.91 8.40 12.68
N VAL A 288 11.82 8.31 11.95
CA VAL A 288 11.70 8.59 10.50
C VAL A 288 10.99 9.91 10.28
#